data_a3044975838e23a3fd693f469e0bec0e
#
_entry.id   a3044975838e23a3fd693f469e0bec0e
#
_cell.length_a   1.000
_cell.length_b   1.000
_cell.length_c   1.000
_cell.angle_alpha   90.00
_cell.angle_beta   90.00
_cell.angle_gamma   90.00
#
_symmetry.space_group_name_H-M   'P 1'
#
loop_
_entity.id
_entity.type
_entity.pdbx_description
1 polymer ?
#
loop_
_entity_poly.entity_id
_entity_poly.type
_entity_poly.pdbx_seq_one_letter_code
_entity_poly.pdbx_strand_id
1 'polypeptide(L)' 'SLWITRINAASRLHGLSYSQFMGKVKANDIELNRKVLADLAMNHPDAFKAIVDKIK' A
#
# COMPACT_ATOMS: atom_id res chain seq x y z
N SER A 1 10.77 -0.97 -9.74
CA SER A 1 10.34 -2.34 -9.90
C SER A 1 8.84 -2.43 -10.09
N LEU A 2 8.36 -3.57 -10.54
CA LEU A 2 6.94 -3.80 -10.77
C LEU A 2 6.12 -3.66 -9.49
N TRP A 3 6.67 -4.06 -8.36
CA TRP A 3 5.98 -3.95 -7.07
C TRP A 3 5.75 -2.49 -6.68
N ILE A 4 6.77 -1.66 -6.87
CA ILE A 4 6.67 -0.23 -6.56
C ILE A 4 5.61 0.42 -7.44
N THR A 5 5.60 0.10 -8.73
CA THR A 5 4.63 0.63 -9.67
C THR A 5 3.19 0.26 -9.25
N ARG A 6 2.97 -1.00 -8.87
CA ARG A 6 1.65 -1.47 -8.46
C ARG A 6 1.18 -0.81 -7.17
N ILE A 7 2.07 -0.73 -6.17
CA ILE A 7 1.75 -0.09 -4.90
C ILE A 7 1.46 1.39 -5.12
N ASN A 8 2.25 2.06 -5.93
CA ASN A 8 2.05 3.47 -6.21
C ASN A 8 0.71 3.73 -6.88
N ALA A 9 0.36 2.93 -7.89
CA ALA A 9 -0.93 3.08 -8.59
C ALA A 9 -2.10 2.90 -7.62
N ALA A 10 -2.04 1.86 -6.77
CA ALA A 10 -3.10 1.59 -5.82
C ALA A 10 -3.21 2.67 -4.74
N SER A 11 -2.07 3.15 -4.22
CA SER A 11 -2.09 4.18 -3.19
C SER A 11 -2.62 5.51 -3.73
N ARG A 12 -2.36 5.83 -4.99
CA ARG A 12 -2.87 7.06 -5.60
C ARG A 12 -4.38 7.04 -5.75
N LEU A 13 -5.00 5.88 -5.89
CA LEU A 13 -6.46 5.78 -5.88
C LEU A 13 -7.04 6.25 -4.55
N HIS A 14 -6.24 6.22 -3.49
CA HIS A 14 -6.64 6.66 -2.15
C HIS A 14 -6.01 8.01 -1.77
N GLY A 15 -5.45 8.71 -2.75
CA GLY A 15 -4.90 10.05 -2.52
C GLY A 15 -3.51 10.09 -1.90
N LEU A 16 -2.77 8.97 -1.95
CA LEU A 16 -1.43 8.88 -1.38
C LEU A 16 -0.40 8.57 -2.45
N SER A 17 0.80 9.16 -2.32
CA SER A 17 1.93 8.74 -3.13
C SER A 17 2.55 7.47 -2.54
N TYR A 18 3.40 6.79 -3.32
CA TYR A 18 4.11 5.61 -2.83
C TYR A 18 4.88 5.91 -1.55
N SER A 19 5.62 7.03 -1.55
CA SER A 19 6.43 7.41 -0.38
C SER A 19 5.57 7.69 0.85
N GLN A 20 4.45 8.39 0.66
CA GLN A 20 3.52 8.66 1.76
C GLN A 20 2.92 7.38 2.30
N PHE A 21 2.48 6.49 1.42
CA PHE A 21 1.89 5.22 1.82
C PHE A 21 2.91 4.37 2.61
N MET A 22 4.11 4.19 2.06
CA MET A 22 5.13 3.37 2.72
C MET A 22 5.60 3.98 4.03
N GLY A 23 5.70 5.31 4.10
CA GLY A 23 6.03 5.99 5.34
C GLY A 23 4.99 5.74 6.42
N LYS A 24 3.72 5.81 6.07
CA LYS A 24 2.63 5.54 7.01
C LYS A 24 2.57 4.08 7.44
N VAL A 25 2.83 3.15 6.52
CA VAL A 25 2.90 1.72 6.83
C VAL A 25 3.98 1.47 7.89
N LYS A 26 5.15 2.06 7.70
CA LYS A 26 6.25 1.91 8.68
C LYS A 26 5.92 2.57 10.00
N ALA A 27 5.31 3.75 9.97
CA ALA A 27 4.95 4.48 11.19
C ALA A 27 3.91 3.73 12.02
N ASN A 28 3.11 2.87 11.40
CA ASN A 28 2.09 2.07 12.08
C ASN A 28 2.57 0.66 12.43
N ASP A 29 3.87 0.40 12.29
CA ASP A 29 4.50 -0.89 12.59
C ASP A 29 3.85 -2.07 11.85
N ILE A 30 3.41 -1.83 10.64
CA ILE A 30 2.83 -2.89 9.80
C ILE A 30 3.98 -3.65 9.14
N GLU A 31 4.13 -4.92 9.48
CA GLU A 31 5.20 -5.77 8.98
C GLU A 31 4.80 -6.47 7.68
N LEU A 32 4.61 -5.68 6.64
CA LEU A 32 4.33 -6.21 5.29
C LEU A 32 5.42 -5.75 4.34
N ASN A 33 5.93 -6.67 3.54
CA ASN A 33 6.92 -6.32 2.53
C ASN A 33 6.25 -5.83 1.25
N ARG A 34 7.05 -5.28 0.33
CA ARG A 34 6.54 -4.72 -0.93
C ARG A 34 5.84 -5.75 -1.78
N LYS A 35 6.34 -6.98 -1.79
CA LYS A 35 5.75 -8.07 -2.56
C LYS A 35 4.34 -8.37 -2.09
N VAL A 36 4.15 -8.46 -0.77
CA VAL A 36 2.83 -8.72 -0.19
C VAL A 36 1.89 -7.55 -0.47
N LEU A 37 2.36 -6.31 -0.28
CA LEU A 37 1.54 -5.13 -0.54
C LEU A 37 1.13 -5.04 -2.01
N ALA A 38 2.03 -5.36 -2.92
CA ALA A 38 1.73 -5.36 -4.35
C ALA A 38 0.70 -6.43 -4.70
N ASP A 39 0.81 -7.60 -4.07
CA ASP A 39 -0.16 -8.67 -4.27
C ASP A 39 -1.55 -8.26 -3.78
N LEU A 40 -1.63 -7.65 -2.61
CA LEU A 40 -2.89 -7.15 -2.08
C LEU A 40 -3.50 -6.09 -3.00
N ALA A 41 -2.66 -5.19 -3.50
CA ALA A 41 -3.11 -4.12 -4.39
C ALA A 41 -3.71 -4.67 -5.68
N MET A 42 -3.15 -5.78 -6.19
CA MET A 42 -3.59 -6.36 -7.45
C MET A 42 -4.74 -7.36 -7.27
N ASN A 43 -4.62 -8.26 -6.32
CA ASN A 43 -5.52 -9.41 -6.19
C ASN A 43 -6.53 -9.29 -5.05
N HIS A 44 -6.27 -8.40 -4.09
CA HIS A 44 -7.14 -8.21 -2.93
C HIS A 44 -7.31 -6.72 -2.62
N PRO A 45 -7.94 -5.96 -3.53
CA PRO A 45 -8.05 -4.50 -3.36
C PRO A 45 -8.80 -4.10 -2.10
N ASP A 46 -9.74 -4.90 -1.63
CA ASP A 46 -10.46 -4.62 -0.38
C ASP A 46 -9.52 -4.67 0.82
N ALA A 47 -8.60 -5.65 0.83
CA ALA A 47 -7.60 -5.76 1.90
C ALA A 47 -6.62 -4.60 1.84
N PHE A 48 -6.22 -4.18 0.64
CA PHE A 48 -5.36 -3.01 0.48
C PHE A 48 -6.05 -1.76 1.02
N LYS A 49 -7.32 -1.58 0.68
CA LYS A 49 -8.10 -0.44 1.18
C LYS A 49 -8.19 -0.45 2.70
N ALA A 50 -8.36 -1.62 3.31
CA ALA A 50 -8.41 -1.73 4.77
C ALA A 50 -7.11 -1.25 5.41
N ILE A 51 -5.96 -1.57 4.78
CA ILE A 51 -4.66 -1.08 5.25
C ILE A 51 -4.59 0.44 5.13
N VAL A 52 -5.02 0.98 3.99
CA VAL A 52 -5.03 2.43 3.78
C VAL A 52 -5.88 3.13 4.84
N ASP A 53 -7.07 2.61 5.11
CA ASP A 53 -7.97 3.19 6.10
C ASP A 53 -7.35 3.15 7.51
N LYS A 54 -6.59 2.12 7.81
CA LYS A 54 -5.92 1.98 9.10
C LYS A 54 -4.80 2.99 9.28
N ILE A 55 -4.03 3.26 8.24
CA ILE A 55 -2.85 4.15 8.33
C ILE A 55 -3.20 5.60 8.05
N LYS A 56 -4.33 5.86 7.45
CA LYS A 56 -4.79 7.20 7.13
C LYS A 56 -5.26 7.93 8.38
#